data_68ae8b3804918a774f5a410e93824299
#
_entry.id   68ae8b3804918a774f5a410e93824299
#
_cell.length_a   1.000
_cell.length_b   1.000
_cell.length_c   1.000
_cell.angle_alpha   90.00
_cell.angle_beta   90.00
_cell.angle_gamma   90.00
#
_symmetry.space_group_name_H-M   'P 1'
#
loop_
_entity.id
_entity.type
_entity.pdbx_description
1 polymer ?
#
loop_
_entity_poly.entity_id
_entity_poly.type
_entity_poly.pdbx_seq_one_letter_code
_entity_poly.pdbx_strand_id
1 'polypeptide(L)'
;MFQVIKRDGSKADFTLTKINDAIMKAFTATQMSYNNDIIDLLALRVTADFQKKVENDEIHVEDIQDSVERVLGQAGYEEVAKAYILYRKQREKMRAMKSTILDYKDVVNSYVKVEDWRVKENSTVTYSVGGLILSNSGAVTANYWLSEIYDEEIAEAHRNADIHIHDLSMLTGYCAGWSLKQLIQEGLGGGPGKIT
;
A
#
# COMPACT_ATOMS: atom_id res chain seq x y z
N MET A 1 -19.40 0.97 -24.66
CA MET A 1 -18.02 0.48 -24.45
C MET A 1 -17.65 0.95 -23.06
N PHE A 2 -17.42 0.05 -22.13
CA PHE A 2 -17.23 0.45 -20.73
C PHE A 2 -15.78 0.87 -20.44
N GLN A 3 -15.60 1.68 -19.42
CA GLN A 3 -14.32 2.20 -18.97
C GLN A 3 -13.82 1.45 -17.74
N VAL A 4 -12.52 1.32 -17.64
CA VAL A 4 -11.85 0.71 -16.47
C VAL A 4 -11.31 1.82 -15.59
N ILE A 5 -11.77 1.86 -14.36
CA ILE A 5 -11.24 2.75 -13.32
C ILE A 5 -9.98 2.08 -12.77
N LYS A 6 -8.84 2.75 -12.94
CA LYS A 6 -7.58 2.30 -12.37
C LYS A 6 -7.48 2.66 -10.89
N ARG A 7 -6.48 2.11 -10.19
CA ARG A 7 -6.21 2.36 -8.77
C ARG A 7 -5.93 3.83 -8.42
N ASP A 8 -5.38 4.58 -9.37
CA ASP A 8 -5.13 6.02 -9.25
C ASP A 8 -6.35 6.89 -9.57
N GLY A 9 -7.52 6.28 -9.75
CA GLY A 9 -8.76 6.96 -10.14
C GLY A 9 -8.83 7.32 -11.62
N SER A 10 -7.78 7.15 -12.40
CA SER A 10 -7.81 7.44 -13.83
C SER A 10 -8.64 6.41 -14.59
N LYS A 11 -9.34 6.87 -15.65
CA LYS A 11 -10.18 6.03 -16.50
C LYS A 11 -9.44 5.67 -17.79
N ALA A 12 -9.66 4.45 -18.27
CA ALA A 12 -9.13 3.97 -19.53
C ALA A 12 -10.14 3.05 -20.21
N ASP A 13 -10.11 3.02 -21.53
CA ASP A 13 -10.97 2.12 -22.29
C ASP A 13 -10.61 0.66 -22.00
N PHE A 14 -11.66 -0.17 -21.90
CA PHE A 14 -11.49 -1.60 -21.76
C PHE A 14 -10.88 -2.20 -23.03
N THR A 15 -9.92 -3.08 -22.85
CA THR A 15 -9.24 -3.79 -23.94
C THR A 15 -9.04 -5.24 -23.54
N LEU A 16 -9.65 -6.17 -24.27
CA LEU A 16 -9.55 -7.61 -24.01
C LEU A 16 -8.10 -8.11 -24.08
N THR A 17 -7.29 -7.53 -24.96
CA THR A 17 -5.87 -7.87 -25.12
C THR A 17 -5.07 -7.75 -23.83
N LYS A 18 -5.43 -6.81 -22.92
CA LYS A 18 -4.76 -6.70 -21.62
C LYS A 18 -5.02 -7.89 -20.71
N ILE A 19 -6.21 -8.50 -20.81
CA ILE A 19 -6.54 -9.73 -20.08
C ILE A 19 -5.77 -10.91 -20.69
N ASN A 20 -5.77 -11.04 -22.02
CA ASN A 20 -5.00 -12.05 -22.72
C ASN A 20 -3.52 -12.01 -22.32
N ASP A 21 -2.90 -10.83 -22.38
CA ASP A 21 -1.50 -10.64 -22.02
C ASP A 21 -1.21 -11.01 -20.55
N ALA A 22 -2.13 -10.69 -19.65
CA ALA A 22 -1.97 -11.00 -18.23
C ALA A 22 -2.06 -12.51 -17.96
N ILE A 23 -3.02 -13.19 -18.59
CA ILE A 23 -3.20 -14.65 -18.51
C ILE A 23 -1.99 -15.36 -19.14
N MET A 24 -1.57 -14.94 -20.33
CA MET A 24 -0.42 -15.51 -21.05
C MET A 24 0.86 -15.43 -20.21
N LYS A 25 1.11 -14.29 -19.55
CA LYS A 25 2.26 -14.11 -18.64
C LYS A 25 2.20 -15.08 -17.45
N ALA A 26 1.01 -15.34 -16.90
CA ALA A 26 0.86 -16.29 -15.80
C ALA A 26 1.13 -17.74 -16.26
N PHE A 27 0.67 -18.14 -17.44
CA PHE A 27 1.01 -19.44 -18.03
C PHE A 27 2.51 -19.57 -18.28
N THR A 28 3.13 -18.53 -18.84
CA THR A 28 4.58 -18.53 -19.10
C THR A 28 5.37 -18.65 -17.79
N ALA A 29 4.94 -17.99 -16.72
CA ALA A 29 5.60 -18.05 -15.42
C ALA A 29 5.56 -19.45 -14.78
N THR A 30 4.53 -20.24 -15.08
CA THR A 30 4.40 -21.63 -14.59
C THR A 30 5.00 -22.67 -15.54
N GLN A 31 5.56 -22.25 -16.68
CA GLN A 31 6.04 -23.13 -17.75
C GLN A 31 4.99 -24.11 -18.27
N MET A 32 3.71 -23.81 -18.03
CA MET A 32 2.60 -24.62 -18.53
C MET A 32 2.35 -24.30 -20.00
N SER A 33 2.23 -25.33 -20.83
CA SER A 33 1.92 -25.17 -22.25
C SER A 33 0.50 -24.65 -22.45
N TYR A 34 0.32 -23.74 -23.37
CA TYR A 34 -0.98 -23.19 -23.76
C TYR A 34 -1.03 -22.98 -25.27
N ASN A 35 -2.24 -22.87 -25.81
CA ASN A 35 -2.44 -22.31 -27.14
C ASN A 35 -3.23 -20.98 -27.03
N ASN A 36 -3.20 -20.18 -28.08
CA ASN A 36 -3.89 -18.89 -28.09
C ASN A 36 -5.41 -19.02 -27.93
N ASP A 37 -6.00 -20.07 -28.47
CA ASP A 37 -7.46 -20.30 -28.36
C ASP A 37 -7.89 -20.49 -26.90
N ILE A 38 -7.08 -21.16 -26.09
CA ILE A 38 -7.34 -21.32 -24.65
C ILE A 38 -7.26 -19.96 -23.94
N ILE A 39 -6.25 -19.13 -24.26
CA ILE A 39 -6.10 -17.79 -23.69
C ILE A 39 -7.32 -16.92 -24.04
N ASP A 40 -7.73 -16.92 -25.32
CA ASP A 40 -8.88 -16.15 -25.78
C ASP A 40 -10.18 -16.61 -25.12
N LEU A 41 -10.38 -17.93 -25.00
CA LEU A 41 -11.53 -18.49 -24.31
C LEU A 41 -11.57 -18.07 -22.83
N LEU A 42 -10.43 -18.14 -22.14
CA LEU A 42 -10.34 -17.74 -20.73
C LEU A 42 -10.63 -16.24 -20.58
N ALA A 43 -10.09 -15.39 -21.44
CA ALA A 43 -10.33 -13.96 -21.40
C ALA A 43 -11.80 -13.59 -21.68
N LEU A 44 -12.47 -14.30 -22.59
CA LEU A 44 -13.91 -14.15 -22.80
C LEU A 44 -14.72 -14.58 -21.56
N ARG A 45 -14.33 -15.69 -20.90
CA ARG A 45 -14.97 -16.13 -19.65
C ARG A 45 -14.77 -15.11 -18.53
N VAL A 46 -13.59 -14.52 -18.41
CA VAL A 46 -13.32 -13.43 -17.46
C VAL A 46 -14.23 -12.24 -17.75
N THR A 47 -14.37 -11.86 -19.02
CA THR A 47 -15.26 -10.75 -19.41
C THR A 47 -16.72 -11.04 -19.04
N ALA A 48 -17.20 -12.25 -19.28
CA ALA A 48 -18.55 -12.67 -18.90
C ALA A 48 -18.73 -12.69 -17.35
N ASP A 49 -17.70 -13.06 -16.60
CA ASP A 49 -17.75 -13.14 -15.13
C ASP A 49 -17.89 -11.76 -14.49
N PHE A 50 -17.07 -10.79 -14.90
CA PHE A 50 -17.12 -9.45 -14.32
C PHE A 50 -18.22 -8.54 -14.90
N GLN A 51 -18.83 -8.91 -16.04
CA GLN A 51 -19.86 -8.09 -16.69
C GLN A 51 -21.03 -7.76 -15.74
N LYS A 52 -21.30 -8.62 -14.76
CA LYS A 52 -22.33 -8.42 -13.73
C LYS A 52 -21.97 -7.31 -12.73
N LYS A 53 -20.71 -6.92 -12.68
CA LYS A 53 -20.17 -5.89 -11.77
C LYS A 53 -19.98 -4.54 -12.46
N VAL A 54 -20.27 -4.44 -13.75
CA VAL A 54 -20.21 -3.18 -14.50
C VAL A 54 -21.39 -2.31 -14.08
N GLU A 55 -21.11 -1.14 -13.52
CA GLU A 55 -22.09 -0.15 -13.12
C GLU A 55 -21.82 1.16 -13.88
N ASN A 56 -22.86 1.76 -14.45
CA ASN A 56 -22.78 3.02 -15.20
C ASN A 56 -21.70 3.02 -16.32
N ASP A 57 -21.54 1.90 -17.01
CA ASP A 57 -20.48 1.69 -18.01
C ASP A 57 -19.05 1.77 -17.45
N GLU A 58 -18.86 1.56 -16.16
CA GLU A 58 -17.57 1.60 -15.47
C GLU A 58 -17.33 0.32 -14.65
N ILE A 59 -16.06 -0.07 -14.51
CA ILE A 59 -15.63 -1.20 -13.66
C ILE A 59 -14.25 -0.91 -13.06
N HIS A 60 -14.05 -1.29 -11.80
CA HIS A 60 -12.74 -1.20 -11.17
C HIS A 60 -11.78 -2.28 -11.67
N VAL A 61 -10.52 -1.92 -11.86
CA VAL A 61 -9.48 -2.85 -12.30
C VAL A 61 -9.33 -4.06 -11.35
N GLU A 62 -9.60 -3.86 -10.06
CA GLU A 62 -9.57 -4.94 -9.07
C GLU A 62 -10.62 -6.01 -9.35
N ASP A 63 -11.85 -5.61 -9.70
CA ASP A 63 -12.92 -6.55 -10.03
C ASP A 63 -12.60 -7.41 -11.26
N ILE A 64 -11.91 -6.83 -12.24
CA ILE A 64 -11.42 -7.57 -13.41
C ILE A 64 -10.36 -8.58 -12.96
N GLN A 65 -9.42 -8.17 -12.09
CA GLN A 65 -8.35 -9.04 -11.61
C GLN A 65 -8.89 -10.20 -10.76
N ASP A 66 -9.85 -9.93 -9.88
CA ASP A 66 -10.53 -10.97 -9.10
C ASP A 66 -11.27 -11.97 -9.99
N SER A 67 -11.85 -11.50 -11.10
CA SER A 67 -12.50 -12.38 -12.08
C SER A 67 -11.48 -13.23 -12.83
N VAL A 68 -10.28 -12.72 -13.13
CA VAL A 68 -9.17 -13.51 -13.71
C VAL A 68 -8.78 -14.65 -12.78
N GLU A 69 -8.56 -14.35 -11.49
CA GLU A 69 -8.20 -15.35 -10.48
C GLU A 69 -9.24 -16.44 -10.36
N ARG A 70 -10.52 -16.06 -10.29
CA ARG A 70 -11.66 -16.98 -10.18
C ARG A 70 -11.80 -17.88 -11.40
N VAL A 71 -11.73 -17.31 -12.58
CA VAL A 71 -11.90 -18.06 -13.83
C VAL A 71 -10.75 -19.04 -14.05
N LEU A 72 -9.52 -18.65 -13.74
CA LEU A 72 -8.35 -19.56 -13.81
C LEU A 72 -8.53 -20.74 -12.85
N GLY A 73 -8.94 -20.49 -11.60
CA GLY A 73 -9.21 -21.55 -10.63
C GLY A 73 -10.35 -22.48 -11.08
N GLN A 74 -11.48 -21.93 -11.54
CA GLN A 74 -12.62 -22.71 -12.03
C GLN A 74 -12.32 -23.51 -13.29
N ALA A 75 -11.38 -23.05 -14.10
CA ALA A 75 -10.95 -23.77 -15.30
C ALA A 75 -9.93 -24.88 -15.01
N GLY A 76 -9.55 -25.08 -13.73
CA GLY A 76 -8.58 -26.11 -13.32
C GLY A 76 -7.12 -25.69 -13.45
N TYR A 77 -6.84 -24.41 -13.72
CA TYR A 77 -5.48 -23.87 -13.84
C TYR A 77 -5.00 -23.27 -12.49
N GLU A 78 -5.06 -24.05 -11.41
CA GLU A 78 -4.76 -23.58 -10.06
C GLU A 78 -3.33 -23.02 -9.90
N GLU A 79 -2.34 -23.66 -10.52
CA GLU A 79 -0.95 -23.17 -10.46
C GLU A 79 -0.78 -21.85 -11.23
N VAL A 80 -1.49 -21.69 -12.35
CA VAL A 80 -1.50 -20.42 -13.10
C VAL A 80 -2.20 -19.33 -12.31
N ALA A 81 -3.31 -19.65 -11.63
CA ALA A 81 -4.01 -18.72 -10.74
C ALA A 81 -3.10 -18.25 -9.60
N LYS A 82 -2.38 -19.17 -8.93
CA LYS A 82 -1.39 -18.83 -7.90
C LYS A 82 -0.29 -17.93 -8.42
N ALA A 83 0.27 -18.24 -9.60
CA ALA A 83 1.29 -17.39 -10.22
C ALA A 83 0.76 -15.99 -10.53
N TYR A 84 -0.49 -15.89 -10.98
CA TYR A 84 -1.15 -14.61 -11.23
C TYR A 84 -1.31 -13.79 -9.95
N ILE A 85 -1.79 -14.40 -8.86
CA ILE A 85 -1.95 -13.76 -7.54
C ILE A 85 -0.60 -13.27 -7.00
N LEU A 86 0.44 -14.09 -7.07
CA LEU A 86 1.79 -13.72 -6.63
C LEU A 86 2.34 -12.55 -7.44
N TYR A 87 2.16 -12.56 -8.76
CA TYR A 87 2.56 -11.47 -9.63
C TYR A 87 1.81 -10.18 -9.29
N ARG A 88 0.49 -10.25 -9.03
CA ARG A 88 -0.34 -9.13 -8.61
C ARG A 88 0.19 -8.50 -7.32
N LYS A 89 0.44 -9.32 -6.28
CA LYS A 89 1.03 -8.87 -5.00
C LYS A 89 2.43 -8.26 -5.17
N GLN A 90 3.28 -8.87 -5.97
CA GLN A 90 4.61 -8.34 -6.24
C GLN A 90 4.55 -6.97 -6.93
N ARG A 91 3.66 -6.80 -7.91
CA ARG A 91 3.44 -5.51 -8.58
C ARG A 91 2.87 -4.44 -7.66
N GLU A 92 2.03 -4.82 -6.72
CA GLU A 92 1.50 -3.96 -5.68
C GLU A 92 2.62 -3.48 -4.75
N LYS A 93 3.43 -4.40 -4.24
CA LYS A 93 4.62 -4.07 -3.43
C LYS A 93 5.59 -3.15 -4.18
N MET A 94 5.86 -3.41 -5.46
CA MET A 94 6.69 -2.52 -6.28
C MET A 94 6.11 -1.11 -6.44
N ARG A 95 4.78 -0.99 -6.57
CA ARG A 95 4.14 0.34 -6.65
C ARG A 95 4.23 1.08 -5.32
N ALA A 96 3.96 0.39 -4.20
CA ALA A 96 4.11 0.95 -2.87
C ALA A 96 5.55 1.45 -2.63
N MET A 97 6.55 0.66 -2.99
CA MET A 97 7.96 1.08 -2.92
C MET A 97 8.26 2.30 -3.81
N LYS A 98 7.69 2.36 -5.02
CA LYS A 98 7.88 3.49 -5.92
C LYS A 98 7.20 4.76 -5.39
N SER A 99 6.02 4.66 -4.82
CA SER A 99 5.34 5.77 -4.14
C SER A 99 6.19 6.29 -2.98
N THR A 100 6.70 5.39 -2.16
CA THR A 100 7.61 5.73 -1.05
C THR A 100 8.84 6.51 -1.50
N ILE A 101 9.46 6.12 -2.61
CA ILE A 101 10.63 6.83 -3.14
C ILE A 101 10.26 8.24 -3.64
N LEU A 102 9.09 8.40 -4.22
CA LEU A 102 8.58 9.72 -4.63
C LEU A 102 8.29 10.60 -3.42
N ASP A 103 7.63 10.06 -2.40
CA ASP A 103 7.36 10.76 -1.14
C ASP A 103 8.65 11.16 -0.43
N TYR A 104 9.66 10.29 -0.44
CA TYR A 104 10.99 10.59 0.11
C TYR A 104 11.66 11.76 -0.61
N LYS A 105 11.56 11.84 -1.93
CA LYS A 105 12.09 12.97 -2.71
C LYS A 105 11.40 14.28 -2.31
N ASP A 106 10.10 14.24 -2.09
CA ASP A 106 9.33 15.42 -1.70
C ASP A 106 9.66 15.84 -0.25
N VAL A 107 9.85 14.90 0.66
CA VAL A 107 10.35 15.15 2.02
C VAL A 107 11.72 15.83 1.98
N VAL A 108 12.67 15.33 1.20
CA VAL A 108 14.00 15.94 1.06
C VAL A 108 13.89 17.32 0.43
N ASN A 109 13.11 17.48 -0.62
CA ASN A 109 12.93 18.77 -1.28
C ASN A 109 12.25 19.79 -0.38
N SER A 110 11.24 19.40 0.40
CA SER A 110 10.56 20.29 1.34
C SER A 110 11.51 20.76 2.45
N TYR A 111 12.38 19.87 2.93
CA TYR A 111 13.39 20.22 3.92
C TYR A 111 14.44 21.19 3.35
N VAL A 112 14.86 21.00 2.11
CA VAL A 112 15.89 21.84 1.46
C VAL A 112 15.34 23.18 0.99
N LYS A 113 14.07 23.23 0.56
CA LYS A 113 13.48 24.43 -0.08
C LYS A 113 12.94 25.49 0.85
N VAL A 114 12.86 25.31 2.14
CA VAL A 114 12.29 26.28 3.13
C VAL A 114 11.39 27.36 2.50
N GLU A 115 10.21 26.97 2.15
CA GLU A 115 9.26 27.90 1.51
C GLU A 115 8.42 28.69 2.53
N ASP A 116 8.31 28.22 3.77
CA ASP A 116 7.47 28.90 4.79
C ASP A 116 8.33 29.44 5.95
N TRP A 117 8.45 30.76 6.02
CA TRP A 117 9.14 31.46 7.10
C TRP A 117 8.51 31.24 8.49
N ARG A 118 7.21 30.87 8.55
CA ARG A 118 6.50 30.57 9.80
C ARG A 118 6.96 29.28 10.45
N VAL A 119 7.52 28.36 9.70
CA VAL A 119 8.11 27.13 10.21
C VAL A 119 9.39 27.41 11.03
N LYS A 120 10.07 28.54 10.78
CA LYS A 120 11.28 28.92 11.49
C LYS A 120 11.04 29.32 12.96
N GLU A 121 9.89 29.87 13.29
CA GLU A 121 9.62 30.41 14.64
C GLU A 121 9.33 29.32 15.69
N ASN A 122 8.85 28.14 15.25
CA ASN A 122 8.45 27.05 16.15
C ASN A 122 9.28 25.77 15.98
N SER A 123 10.28 25.77 15.11
CA SER A 123 11.11 24.59 14.86
C SER A 123 12.42 24.72 15.63
N THR A 124 12.63 23.83 16.59
CA THR A 124 13.92 23.63 17.25
C THR A 124 14.98 23.00 16.36
N VAL A 125 14.59 22.53 15.16
CA VAL A 125 15.48 21.92 14.17
C VAL A 125 15.82 22.95 13.12
N THR A 126 16.90 23.67 13.35
CA THR A 126 17.54 24.51 12.34
C THR A 126 18.14 23.65 11.22
N TYR A 127 18.26 24.23 10.00
CA TYR A 127 18.95 23.62 8.86
C TYR A 127 20.32 23.12 9.28
N SER A 128 20.41 21.83 9.51
CA SER A 128 21.65 21.17 9.85
C SER A 128 21.69 19.82 9.14
N VAL A 129 22.90 19.35 8.86
CA VAL A 129 23.09 17.99 8.32
C VAL A 129 22.47 16.94 9.25
N GLY A 130 22.55 17.15 10.56
CA GLY A 130 21.90 16.28 11.55
C GLY A 130 20.37 16.29 11.44
N GLY A 131 19.76 17.47 11.27
CA GLY A 131 18.31 17.60 11.05
C GLY A 131 17.85 16.92 9.75
N LEU A 132 18.60 17.04 8.67
CA LEU A 132 18.33 16.34 7.41
C LEU A 132 18.40 14.82 7.59
N ILE A 133 19.41 14.31 8.28
CA ILE A 133 19.57 12.88 8.57
C ILE A 133 18.39 12.38 9.40
N LEU A 134 18.01 13.09 10.46
CA LEU A 134 16.88 12.71 11.32
C LEU A 134 15.54 12.74 10.58
N SER A 135 15.30 13.75 9.76
CA SER A 135 14.08 13.85 8.93
C SER A 135 13.99 12.70 7.94
N ASN A 136 15.08 12.39 7.24
CA ASN A 136 15.13 11.31 6.29
C ASN A 136 14.97 9.94 6.96
N SER A 137 15.69 9.69 8.05
CA SER A 137 15.58 8.45 8.82
C SER A 137 14.17 8.28 9.38
N GLY A 138 13.59 9.36 9.90
CA GLY A 138 12.22 9.35 10.42
C GLY A 138 11.17 9.03 9.36
N ALA A 139 11.30 9.61 8.16
CA ALA A 139 10.37 9.33 7.04
C ALA A 139 10.44 7.86 6.58
N VAL A 140 11.65 7.30 6.46
CA VAL A 140 11.83 5.89 6.10
C VAL A 140 11.24 4.97 7.16
N THR A 141 11.47 5.27 8.44
CA THR A 141 10.96 4.50 9.58
C THR A 141 9.43 4.56 9.65
N ALA A 142 8.84 5.75 9.50
CA ALA A 142 7.38 5.92 9.49
C ALA A 142 6.73 5.12 8.36
N ASN A 143 7.34 5.16 7.17
CA ASN A 143 6.83 4.38 6.06
C ASN A 143 6.92 2.86 6.33
N TYR A 144 8.00 2.38 6.93
CA TYR A 144 8.13 0.96 7.32
C TYR A 144 7.01 0.53 8.28
N TRP A 145 6.70 1.35 9.30
CA TRP A 145 5.59 1.07 10.21
C TRP A 145 4.26 0.97 9.48
N LEU A 146 3.98 1.92 8.59
CA LEU A 146 2.70 2.03 7.88
C LEU A 146 2.54 1.02 6.72
N SER A 147 3.62 0.41 6.24
CA SER A 147 3.57 -0.55 5.12
C SER A 147 3.77 -2.00 5.51
N GLU A 148 4.51 -2.26 6.61
CA GLU A 148 4.93 -3.63 6.94
C GLU A 148 4.43 -4.09 8.32
N ILE A 149 4.08 -3.17 9.23
CA ILE A 149 3.76 -3.50 10.63
C ILE A 149 2.27 -3.28 10.95
N TYR A 150 1.72 -2.12 10.59
CA TYR A 150 0.31 -1.85 10.81
C TYR A 150 -0.56 -2.45 9.72
N ASP A 151 -1.74 -2.91 10.10
CA ASP A 151 -2.77 -3.33 9.14
C ASP A 151 -3.14 -2.15 8.22
N GLU A 152 -3.49 -2.47 6.97
CA GLU A 152 -3.78 -1.46 5.94
C GLU A 152 -4.86 -0.46 6.37
N GLU A 153 -5.90 -0.92 7.07
CA GLU A 153 -6.98 -0.08 7.61
C GLU A 153 -6.44 0.99 8.57
N ILE A 154 -5.53 0.63 9.47
CA ILE A 154 -4.91 1.54 10.44
C ILE A 154 -3.98 2.52 9.71
N ALA A 155 -3.19 2.02 8.78
CA ALA A 155 -2.26 2.82 8.00
C ALA A 155 -2.99 3.84 7.12
N GLU A 156 -4.11 3.45 6.50
CA GLU A 156 -4.96 4.36 5.72
C GLU A 156 -5.64 5.41 6.60
N ALA A 157 -6.20 5.02 7.73
CA ALA A 157 -6.80 5.96 8.67
C ALA A 157 -5.79 7.02 9.14
N HIS A 158 -4.52 6.62 9.35
CA HIS A 158 -3.45 7.58 9.66
C HIS A 158 -3.13 8.50 8.47
N ARG A 159 -3.01 7.96 7.25
CA ARG A 159 -2.72 8.75 6.04
C ARG A 159 -3.84 9.73 5.70
N ASN A 160 -5.09 9.35 5.97
CA ASN A 160 -6.27 10.18 5.75
C ASN A 160 -6.52 11.19 6.89
N ALA A 161 -5.70 11.18 7.94
CA ALA A 161 -5.84 11.99 9.14
C ALA A 161 -7.10 11.70 10.00
N ASP A 162 -7.69 10.50 9.86
CA ASP A 162 -8.77 10.04 10.73
C ASP A 162 -8.26 9.71 12.13
N ILE A 163 -7.02 9.20 12.22
CA ILE A 163 -6.28 8.98 13.46
C ILE A 163 -4.86 9.53 13.33
N HIS A 164 -4.22 9.77 14.47
CA HIS A 164 -2.80 10.13 14.51
C HIS A 164 -2.01 9.09 15.31
N ILE A 165 -1.09 8.40 14.62
CA ILE A 165 -0.11 7.53 15.25
C ILE A 165 1.16 8.36 15.40
N HIS A 166 1.55 8.66 16.65
CA HIS A 166 2.77 9.43 16.88
C HIS A 166 4.02 8.55 17.02
N ASP A 167 5.18 9.15 17.01
CA ASP A 167 6.50 8.48 17.11
C ASP A 167 6.81 7.47 16.00
N LEU A 168 6.12 7.54 14.87
CA LEU A 168 6.41 6.69 13.70
C LEU A 168 7.83 6.87 13.15
N SER A 169 8.50 7.97 13.49
CA SER A 169 9.91 8.21 13.13
C SER A 169 10.92 7.35 13.91
N MET A 170 10.45 6.59 14.90
CA MET A 170 11.28 5.73 15.75
C MET A 170 10.92 4.25 15.53
N LEU A 171 11.92 3.36 15.61
CA LEU A 171 11.70 1.90 15.53
C LEU A 171 11.25 1.27 16.84
N THR A 172 11.16 2.05 17.90
CA THR A 172 10.76 1.57 19.23
C THR A 172 9.59 2.38 19.75
N GLY A 173 8.64 1.72 20.45
CA GLY A 173 7.60 2.42 21.18
C GLY A 173 8.23 3.33 22.24
N TYR A 174 8.02 4.63 22.12
CA TYR A 174 8.54 5.63 23.03
C TYR A 174 7.56 5.97 24.15
N CYS A 175 6.28 5.94 23.84
CA CYS A 175 5.22 6.22 24.82
C CYS A 175 4.64 4.95 25.42
N ALA A 176 4.41 4.97 26.71
CA ALA A 176 3.73 3.91 27.44
C ALA A 176 2.36 4.39 27.94
N GLY A 177 1.38 3.51 27.86
CA GLY A 177 0.09 3.71 28.52
C GLY A 177 0.19 3.33 30.00
N TRP A 178 -0.33 4.17 30.87
CA TRP A 178 -0.35 3.94 32.32
C TRP A 178 -1.78 3.76 32.80
N SER A 179 -2.01 2.74 33.61
CA SER A 179 -3.28 2.62 34.31
C SER A 179 -3.35 3.65 35.45
N LEU A 180 -4.29 4.59 35.37
CA LEU A 180 -4.48 5.59 36.42
C LEU A 180 -4.74 4.93 37.80
N LYS A 181 -5.50 3.83 37.82
CA LYS A 181 -5.77 3.06 39.03
C LYS A 181 -4.46 2.50 39.62
N GLN A 182 -3.60 1.95 38.78
CA GLN A 182 -2.32 1.38 39.22
C GLN A 182 -1.36 2.47 39.70
N LEU A 183 -1.31 3.63 39.00
CA LEU A 183 -0.53 4.79 39.43
C LEU A 183 -0.94 5.30 40.82
N ILE A 184 -2.25 5.34 41.13
CA ILE A 184 -2.76 5.78 42.40
C ILE A 184 -2.44 4.76 43.51
N GLN A 185 -2.49 3.46 43.21
CA GLN A 185 -2.28 2.39 44.18
C GLN A 185 -0.81 2.07 44.46
N GLU A 186 0.01 2.11 43.41
CA GLU A 186 1.41 1.62 43.45
C GLU A 186 2.44 2.71 43.29
N GLY A 187 2.02 3.91 42.89
CA GLY A 187 2.90 5.01 42.52
C GLY A 187 3.61 4.76 41.17
N LEU A 188 4.47 5.68 40.75
CA LEU A 188 5.35 5.50 39.60
C LEU A 188 6.45 4.51 39.99
N GLY A 189 6.19 3.22 39.81
CA GLY A 189 7.11 2.14 40.13
C GLY A 189 8.36 2.16 39.25
N GLY A 190 9.52 2.22 39.86
CA GLY A 190 10.80 1.98 39.18
C GLY A 190 11.89 2.93 39.59
N GLY A 191 12.75 2.47 40.44
CA GLY A 191 13.97 3.15 40.83
C GLY A 191 13.95 3.82 42.21
N PRO A 192 15.09 4.20 42.76
CA PRO A 192 15.19 4.91 44.04
C PRO A 192 14.57 6.30 43.91
N GLY A 193 13.33 6.43 44.31
CA GLY A 193 12.51 7.62 44.17
C GLY A 193 11.08 7.34 43.80
N LYS A 194 10.43 6.38 44.49
CA LYS A 194 8.98 6.24 44.39
C LYS A 194 8.35 7.57 44.77
N ILE A 195 7.64 8.17 43.85
CA ILE A 195 6.72 9.26 44.15
C ILE A 195 5.53 8.56 44.84
N THR A 196 5.45 8.65 46.17
CA THR A 196 4.28 8.28 46.95
C THR A 196 3.28 9.41 46.94
#